data_e5bd21ba4ca7d0e7a63b2a97209fc76a
#
_entry.id   e5bd21ba4ca7d0e7a63b2a97209fc76a
#
_cell.length_a   1.000
_cell.length_b   1.000
_cell.length_c   1.000
_cell.angle_alpha   90.00
_cell.angle_beta   90.00
_cell.angle_gamma   90.00
#
_symmetry.space_group_name_H-M   'P 1'
#
loop_
_entity.id
_entity.type
_entity.pdbx_description
1 polymer ?
#
loop_
_entity_poly.entity_id
_entity_poly.type
_entity_poly.pdbx_seq_one_letter_code
_entity_poly.pdbx_strand_id
1 'polypeptide(L)'
;GVHAAAIEEALRFFDAGLQVLPFPAWDCLPYDRVSPKSDLEGRRLATLAALARRTKDSAPAVVVATVNAVLQRVPPKDAIAQASFFAHAGKDVDRDALIVFLARNGYTRASTVREPGDYALRGGIVDLWPPGEEAPLRLDFFGSGLETIRRFDAETQLSRDTVSGIELLPASEAPL
;
A
#
# COMPACT_ATOMS: atom_id res chain seq x y z
N GLY A 1 -16.86 2.40 -8.04
CA GLY A 1 -17.97 2.04 -8.93
C GLY A 1 -17.54 2.08 -10.40
N VAL A 2 -18.29 1.45 -11.28
CA VAL A 2 -17.97 1.29 -12.72
C VAL A 2 -17.66 2.63 -13.42
N HIS A 3 -18.40 3.69 -13.08
CA HIS A 3 -18.17 5.02 -13.67
C HIS A 3 -16.84 5.65 -13.25
N ALA A 4 -16.40 5.45 -12.02
CA ALA A 4 -15.12 5.98 -11.56
C ALA A 4 -13.95 5.32 -12.31
N ALA A 5 -13.99 4.00 -12.47
CA ALA A 5 -12.96 3.27 -13.22
C ALA A 5 -12.89 3.71 -14.70
N ALA A 6 -14.03 3.92 -15.35
CA ALA A 6 -14.07 4.43 -16.72
C ALA A 6 -13.48 5.85 -16.84
N ILE A 7 -13.73 6.71 -15.85
CA ILE A 7 -13.13 8.06 -15.80
C ILE A 7 -11.61 7.98 -15.60
N GLU A 8 -11.14 7.11 -14.71
CA GLU A 8 -9.70 6.89 -14.48
C GLU A 8 -8.99 6.44 -15.75
N GLU A 9 -9.57 5.47 -16.47
CA GLU A 9 -9.05 4.97 -17.72
C GLU A 9 -9.01 6.05 -18.81
N ALA A 10 -10.11 6.80 -18.96
CA ALA A 10 -10.19 7.91 -19.90
C ALA A 10 -9.14 8.98 -19.61
N LEU A 11 -8.97 9.41 -18.35
CA LEU A 11 -7.98 10.41 -17.97
C LEU A 11 -6.56 9.96 -18.33
N ARG A 12 -6.20 8.71 -18.04
CA ARG A 12 -4.89 8.14 -18.37
C ARG A 12 -4.67 8.00 -19.89
N PHE A 13 -5.76 7.76 -20.64
CA PHE A 13 -5.69 7.68 -22.10
C PHE A 13 -5.41 9.05 -22.74
N PHE A 14 -6.05 10.12 -22.24
CA PHE A 14 -5.88 11.47 -22.81
C PHE A 14 -4.58 12.14 -22.38
N ASP A 15 -4.09 11.84 -21.19
CA ASP A 15 -2.81 12.39 -20.68
C ASP A 15 -2.08 11.33 -19.84
N ALA A 16 -1.11 10.66 -20.48
CA ALA A 16 -0.29 9.66 -19.82
C ALA A 16 0.63 10.23 -18.71
N GLY A 17 0.86 11.54 -18.69
CA GLY A 17 1.64 12.23 -17.65
C GLY A 17 0.81 12.68 -16.45
N LEU A 18 -0.52 12.61 -16.55
CA LEU A 18 -1.41 13.02 -15.48
C LEU A 18 -1.41 12.02 -14.33
N GLN A 19 -1.13 12.49 -13.13
CA GLN A 19 -1.27 11.67 -11.94
C GLN A 19 -2.76 11.51 -11.58
N VAL A 20 -3.32 10.32 -11.83
CA VAL A 20 -4.70 9.98 -11.46
C VAL A 20 -4.68 9.21 -10.14
N LEU A 21 -5.34 9.76 -9.12
CA LEU A 21 -5.40 9.26 -7.75
C LEU A 21 -6.81 8.73 -7.46
N PRO A 22 -7.04 7.40 -7.46
CA PRO A 22 -8.34 6.83 -7.15
C PRO A 22 -8.62 6.90 -5.64
N PHE A 23 -9.80 7.38 -5.26
CA PHE A 23 -10.24 7.43 -3.88
C PHE A 23 -11.59 6.72 -3.73
N PRO A 24 -11.61 5.37 -3.63
CA PRO A 24 -12.84 4.60 -3.51
C PRO A 24 -13.50 4.79 -2.14
N ALA A 25 -14.81 4.54 -2.05
CA ALA A 25 -15.48 4.40 -0.77
C ALA A 25 -15.22 3.02 -0.16
N TRP A 26 -15.30 2.92 1.16
CA TRP A 26 -15.40 1.62 1.83
C TRP A 26 -16.62 0.86 1.33
N ASP A 27 -16.54 -0.44 1.28
CA ASP A 27 -17.60 -1.36 0.86
C ASP A 27 -18.46 -1.87 2.04
N CYS A 28 -18.25 -1.33 3.23
CA CYS A 28 -19.03 -1.60 4.43
C CYS A 28 -19.60 -0.32 5.04
N LEU A 29 -20.64 -0.45 5.85
CA LEU A 29 -21.22 0.67 6.61
C LEU A 29 -20.44 0.88 7.92
N PRO A 30 -20.46 2.10 8.49
CA PRO A 30 -19.71 2.44 9.72
C PRO A 30 -20.03 1.58 10.95
N TYR A 31 -21.12 0.85 10.95
CA TYR A 31 -21.57 -0.02 12.06
C TYR A 31 -21.59 -1.49 11.71
N ASP A 32 -21.12 -1.86 10.53
CA ASP A 32 -20.96 -3.25 10.14
C ASP A 32 -19.87 -3.91 10.98
N ARG A 33 -20.05 -5.19 11.31
CA ARG A 33 -19.02 -6.00 11.99
C ARG A 33 -17.97 -6.55 11.02
N VAL A 34 -17.95 -6.04 9.80
CA VAL A 34 -17.03 -6.44 8.71
C VAL A 34 -16.12 -5.27 8.42
N SER A 35 -14.82 -5.51 8.43
CA SER A 35 -13.84 -4.53 8.00
C SER A 35 -13.92 -4.31 6.49
N PRO A 36 -13.59 -3.10 5.99
CA PRO A 36 -13.45 -2.87 4.56
C PRO A 36 -12.45 -3.84 3.93
N LYS A 37 -12.59 -4.09 2.63
CA LYS A 37 -11.59 -4.87 1.91
C LYS A 37 -10.25 -4.16 1.93
N SER A 38 -9.19 -4.90 2.24
CA SER A 38 -7.82 -4.38 2.34
C SER A 38 -7.34 -3.68 1.07
N ASP A 39 -7.76 -4.13 -0.13
CA ASP A 39 -7.46 -3.45 -1.40
C ASP A 39 -8.07 -2.03 -1.46
N LEU A 40 -9.31 -1.85 -0.98
CA LEU A 40 -9.94 -0.53 -0.95
C LEU A 40 -9.26 0.41 0.05
N GLU A 41 -8.94 -0.09 1.25
CA GLU A 41 -8.19 0.68 2.25
C GLU A 41 -6.80 1.07 1.72
N GLY A 42 -6.08 0.14 1.08
CA GLY A 42 -4.78 0.40 0.50
C GLY A 42 -4.80 1.48 -0.58
N ARG A 43 -5.77 1.44 -1.51
CA ARG A 43 -5.95 2.48 -2.53
C ARG A 43 -6.26 3.84 -1.91
N ARG A 44 -7.07 3.89 -0.87
CA ARG A 44 -7.39 5.13 -0.15
C ARG A 44 -6.14 5.69 0.52
N LEU A 45 -5.42 4.85 1.28
CA LEU A 45 -4.19 5.24 1.96
C LEU A 45 -3.10 5.69 0.98
N ALA A 46 -2.93 5.01 -0.15
CA ALA A 46 -2.00 5.42 -1.20
C ALA A 46 -2.35 6.82 -1.75
N THR A 47 -3.62 7.08 -2.02
CA THR A 47 -4.08 8.41 -2.45
C THR A 47 -3.86 9.46 -1.37
N LEU A 48 -4.22 9.17 -0.11
CA LEU A 48 -4.03 10.10 1.01
C LEU A 48 -2.53 10.39 1.26
N ALA A 49 -1.67 9.37 1.19
CA ALA A 49 -0.22 9.54 1.30
C ALA A 49 0.36 10.37 0.15
N ALA A 50 -0.08 10.13 -1.09
CA ALA A 50 0.29 10.94 -2.23
C ALA A 50 -0.13 12.41 -2.05
N LEU A 51 -1.35 12.66 -1.59
CA LEU A 51 -1.86 14.01 -1.29
C LEU A 51 -1.12 14.67 -0.14
N ALA A 52 -0.78 13.91 0.92
CA ALA A 52 -0.06 14.43 2.08
C ALA A 52 1.34 14.96 1.73
N ARG A 53 1.99 14.36 0.75
CA ARG A 53 3.33 14.75 0.27
C ARG A 53 3.33 15.87 -0.77
N ARG A 54 2.17 16.28 -1.28
CA ARG A 54 2.10 17.34 -2.30
C ARG A 54 2.50 18.69 -1.73
N THR A 55 3.31 19.39 -2.54
CA THR A 55 3.71 20.78 -2.34
C THR A 55 3.12 21.67 -3.44
N LYS A 56 3.35 22.97 -3.36
CA LYS A 56 2.92 23.93 -4.40
C LYS A 56 3.56 23.65 -5.76
N ASP A 57 4.75 23.05 -5.76
CA ASP A 57 5.53 22.76 -6.98
C ASP A 57 5.25 21.36 -7.54
N SER A 58 4.36 20.60 -6.92
CA SER A 58 3.99 19.27 -7.41
C SER A 58 3.23 19.37 -8.73
N ALA A 59 3.50 18.43 -9.65
CA ALA A 59 2.79 18.34 -10.93
C ALA A 59 1.27 18.19 -10.70
N PRO A 60 0.41 18.61 -11.64
CA PRO A 60 -1.04 18.45 -11.52
C PRO A 60 -1.46 17.01 -11.25
N ALA A 61 -2.49 16.83 -10.44
CA ALA A 61 -3.08 15.53 -10.19
C ALA A 61 -4.60 15.64 -10.13
N VAL A 62 -5.29 14.55 -10.51
CA VAL A 62 -6.74 14.44 -10.42
C VAL A 62 -7.11 13.35 -9.42
N VAL A 63 -7.92 13.70 -8.43
CA VAL A 63 -8.51 12.72 -7.51
C VAL A 63 -9.86 12.29 -8.06
N VAL A 64 -10.03 11.00 -8.30
CA VAL A 64 -11.30 10.42 -8.73
C VAL A 64 -11.96 9.77 -7.52
N ALA A 65 -13.04 10.38 -7.04
CA ALA A 65 -13.75 9.95 -5.85
C ALA A 65 -15.26 9.80 -6.11
N THR A 66 -15.91 8.95 -5.33
CA THR A 66 -17.38 8.92 -5.27
C THR A 66 -17.88 9.83 -4.15
N VAL A 67 -19.15 10.26 -4.23
CA VAL A 67 -19.77 11.07 -3.15
C VAL A 67 -19.64 10.36 -1.79
N ASN A 68 -19.88 9.07 -1.75
CA ASN A 68 -19.75 8.30 -0.51
C ASN A 68 -18.32 8.31 0.04
N ALA A 69 -17.31 8.25 -0.82
CA ALA A 69 -15.91 8.32 -0.38
C ALA A 69 -15.58 9.66 0.29
N VAL A 70 -16.06 10.75 -0.27
CA VAL A 70 -15.81 12.12 0.23
C VAL A 70 -16.49 12.36 1.59
N LEU A 71 -17.59 11.67 1.87
CA LEU A 71 -18.31 11.76 3.14
C LEU A 71 -17.69 10.90 4.27
N GLN A 72 -16.79 9.98 3.93
CA GLN A 72 -16.13 9.14 4.91
C GLN A 72 -14.98 9.88 5.60
N ARG A 73 -14.78 9.60 6.88
CA ARG A 73 -13.64 10.15 7.65
C ARG A 73 -12.33 9.63 7.09
N VAL A 74 -11.30 10.44 7.23
CA VAL A 74 -9.91 10.10 6.84
C VAL A 74 -8.98 10.37 8.02
N PRO A 75 -7.86 9.65 8.13
CA PRO A 75 -6.82 9.94 9.11
C PRO A 75 -6.24 11.35 8.91
N PRO A 76 -5.72 11.99 9.98
CA PRO A 76 -5.02 13.26 9.86
C PRO A 76 -3.80 13.17 8.94
N LYS A 77 -3.50 14.25 8.22
CA LYS A 77 -2.36 14.30 7.29
C LYS A 77 -1.03 13.88 7.94
N ASP A 78 -0.79 14.36 9.16
CA ASP A 78 0.46 14.07 9.87
C ASP A 78 0.57 12.60 10.30
N ALA A 79 -0.54 11.96 10.66
CA ALA A 79 -0.58 10.52 10.95
C ALA A 79 -0.19 9.70 9.72
N ILE A 80 -0.73 10.04 8.55
CA ILE A 80 -0.39 9.36 7.29
C ILE A 80 1.09 9.58 6.94
N ALA A 81 1.59 10.79 7.06
CA ALA A 81 2.98 11.12 6.74
C ALA A 81 3.99 10.39 7.65
N GLN A 82 3.63 10.15 8.92
CA GLN A 82 4.48 9.45 9.89
C GLN A 82 4.35 7.92 9.82
N ALA A 83 3.31 7.41 9.20
CA ALA A 83 3.01 5.99 9.14
C ALA A 83 3.58 5.30 7.89
N SER A 84 4.69 5.80 7.33
CA SER A 84 5.38 5.17 6.20
C SER A 84 6.68 4.50 6.65
N PHE A 85 6.98 3.34 6.09
CA PHE A 85 8.25 2.65 6.25
C PHE A 85 8.95 2.54 4.90
N PHE A 86 10.20 3.02 4.82
CA PHE A 86 10.99 2.99 3.60
C PHE A 86 12.08 1.93 3.69
N ALA A 87 12.24 1.15 2.63
CA ALA A 87 13.32 0.19 2.51
C ALA A 87 13.91 0.22 1.10
N HIS A 88 15.24 0.11 1.01
CA HIS A 88 15.98 0.07 -0.24
C HIS A 88 16.90 -1.14 -0.28
N ALA A 89 16.90 -1.85 -1.39
CA ALA A 89 17.84 -2.95 -1.64
C ALA A 89 19.29 -2.45 -1.58
N GLY A 90 20.17 -3.24 -0.99
CA GLY A 90 21.57 -2.89 -0.78
C GLY A 90 21.84 -1.89 0.34
N LYS A 91 20.86 -1.63 1.21
CA LYS A 91 21.01 -0.77 2.39
C LYS A 91 20.74 -1.54 3.69
N ASP A 92 21.28 -1.02 4.79
CA ASP A 92 20.91 -1.49 6.11
C ASP A 92 19.47 -1.11 6.40
N VAL A 93 18.67 -2.11 6.75
CA VAL A 93 17.26 -1.96 7.12
C VAL A 93 17.03 -2.75 8.39
N ASP A 94 16.54 -2.10 9.42
CA ASP A 94 16.16 -2.77 10.65
C ASP A 94 14.95 -3.68 10.42
N ARG A 95 15.23 -4.99 10.32
CA ARG A 95 14.23 -6.03 10.07
C ARG A 95 13.21 -6.11 11.21
N ASP A 96 13.65 -5.93 12.45
CA ASP A 96 12.74 -6.01 13.60
C ASP A 96 11.83 -4.79 13.65
N ALA A 97 12.34 -3.60 13.31
CA ALA A 97 11.52 -2.41 13.13
C ALA A 97 10.48 -2.58 12.01
N LEU A 98 10.85 -3.22 10.89
CA LEU A 98 9.91 -3.58 9.84
C LEU A 98 8.80 -4.51 10.34
N ILE A 99 9.14 -5.56 11.09
CA ILE A 99 8.14 -6.50 11.63
C ILE A 99 7.21 -5.80 12.62
N VAL A 100 7.74 -4.93 13.48
CA VAL A 100 6.94 -4.11 14.40
C VAL A 100 6.02 -3.17 13.62
N PHE A 101 6.53 -2.53 12.56
CA PHE A 101 5.72 -1.69 11.68
C PHE A 101 4.55 -2.47 11.09
N LEU A 102 4.80 -3.62 10.48
CA LEU A 102 3.76 -4.46 9.87
C LEU A 102 2.68 -4.85 10.90
N ALA A 103 3.11 -5.34 12.07
CA ALA A 103 2.19 -5.77 13.14
C ALA A 103 1.32 -4.62 13.68
N ARG A 104 1.85 -3.39 13.75
CA ARG A 104 1.14 -2.21 14.27
C ARG A 104 0.24 -1.54 13.24
N ASN A 105 0.51 -1.71 11.97
CA ASN A 105 -0.16 -1.01 10.88
C ASN A 105 -1.16 -1.87 10.10
N GLY A 106 -1.77 -2.86 10.77
CA GLY A 106 -2.89 -3.62 10.23
C GLY A 106 -2.53 -4.77 9.30
N TYR A 107 -1.23 -5.10 9.15
CA TYR A 107 -0.85 -6.30 8.41
C TYR A 107 -1.12 -7.57 9.22
N THR A 108 -1.58 -8.60 8.56
CA THR A 108 -1.91 -9.89 9.17
C THR A 108 -0.77 -10.89 8.96
N ARG A 109 -0.29 -11.48 10.05
CA ARG A 109 0.74 -12.53 9.94
C ARG A 109 0.13 -13.83 9.45
N ALA A 110 0.65 -14.34 8.34
CA ALA A 110 0.25 -15.59 7.71
C ALA A 110 1.44 -16.55 7.61
N SER A 111 1.17 -17.83 7.36
CA SER A 111 2.21 -18.82 7.03
C SER A 111 2.74 -18.63 5.61
N THR A 112 1.91 -18.11 4.72
CA THR A 112 2.19 -17.81 3.31
C THR A 112 1.36 -16.61 2.90
N VAL A 113 1.97 -15.66 2.22
CA VAL A 113 1.29 -14.46 1.71
C VAL A 113 0.44 -14.83 0.51
N ARG A 114 -0.87 -14.56 0.59
CA ARG A 114 -1.85 -14.86 -0.47
C ARG A 114 -2.76 -13.71 -0.80
N GLU A 115 -2.94 -12.77 0.12
CA GLU A 115 -3.86 -11.64 -0.01
C GLU A 115 -3.16 -10.32 0.35
N PRO A 116 -3.59 -9.18 -0.23
CA PRO A 116 -3.13 -7.86 0.20
C PRO A 116 -3.35 -7.66 1.71
N GLY A 117 -2.31 -7.18 2.39
CA GLY A 117 -2.29 -7.04 3.85
C GLY A 117 -1.64 -8.20 4.59
N ASP A 118 -1.34 -9.32 3.92
CA ASP A 118 -0.60 -10.43 4.54
C ASP A 118 0.89 -10.14 4.65
N TYR A 119 1.55 -10.71 5.70
CA TYR A 119 3.00 -10.90 5.74
C TYR A 119 3.39 -12.23 6.33
N ALA A 120 4.53 -12.78 5.91
CA ALA A 120 5.09 -14.04 6.38
C ALA A 120 6.59 -13.89 6.64
N LEU A 121 7.10 -14.63 7.66
CA LEU A 121 8.49 -14.61 8.06
C LEU A 121 9.10 -16.01 7.88
N ARG A 122 10.22 -16.12 7.15
CA ARG A 122 10.92 -17.37 6.90
C ARG A 122 12.44 -17.16 6.97
N GLY A 123 13.05 -17.43 8.12
CA GLY A 123 14.48 -17.18 8.31
C GLY A 123 14.82 -15.70 8.06
N GLY A 124 15.72 -15.43 7.11
CA GLY A 124 16.08 -14.09 6.67
C GLY A 124 15.10 -13.43 5.69
N ILE A 125 13.99 -14.09 5.32
CA ILE A 125 13.05 -13.59 4.32
C ILE A 125 11.81 -13.00 5.02
N VAL A 126 11.39 -11.83 4.55
CA VAL A 126 10.11 -11.22 4.88
C VAL A 126 9.29 -11.11 3.59
N ASP A 127 8.27 -11.94 3.47
CA ASP A 127 7.28 -11.84 2.40
C ASP A 127 6.14 -10.95 2.88
N LEU A 128 5.64 -10.03 2.05
CA LEU A 128 4.51 -9.17 2.38
C LEU A 128 3.77 -8.71 1.14
N TRP A 129 2.48 -8.41 1.28
CA TRP A 129 1.70 -7.82 0.20
C TRP A 129 1.10 -6.48 0.64
N PRO A 130 1.75 -5.36 0.30
CA PRO A 130 1.19 -4.06 0.63
C PRO A 130 -0.17 -3.86 -0.06
N PRO A 131 -1.21 -3.43 0.64
CA PRO A 131 -2.48 -3.10 0.02
C PRO A 131 -2.31 -2.00 -1.04
N GLY A 132 -2.95 -2.20 -2.20
CA GLY A 132 -2.81 -1.31 -3.36
C GLY A 132 -1.67 -1.67 -4.33
N GLU A 133 -0.76 -2.57 -3.95
CA GLU A 133 0.25 -3.12 -4.86
C GLU A 133 -0.34 -4.29 -5.68
N GLU A 134 0.10 -4.40 -6.95
CA GLU A 134 -0.37 -5.44 -7.87
C GLU A 134 0.15 -6.84 -7.53
N ALA A 135 1.27 -6.92 -6.83
CA ALA A 135 1.94 -8.18 -6.48
C ALA A 135 2.61 -8.11 -5.12
N PRO A 136 2.74 -9.25 -4.42
CA PRO A 136 3.48 -9.33 -3.17
C PRO A 136 4.99 -9.18 -3.39
N LEU A 137 5.66 -8.78 -2.31
CA LEU A 137 7.08 -8.48 -2.26
C LEU A 137 7.81 -9.45 -1.33
N ARG A 138 8.99 -9.89 -1.76
CA ARG A 138 9.93 -10.71 -0.99
C ARG A 138 11.17 -9.89 -0.70
N LEU A 139 11.40 -9.64 0.57
CA LEU A 139 12.56 -8.95 1.11
C LEU A 139 13.54 -9.97 1.65
N ASP A 140 14.75 -9.99 1.12
CA ASP A 140 15.79 -10.96 1.46
C ASP A 140 16.87 -10.28 2.28
N PHE A 141 17.02 -10.70 3.53
CA PHE A 141 17.96 -10.12 4.50
C PHE A 141 19.14 -11.03 4.76
N PHE A 142 20.34 -10.46 4.78
CA PHE A 142 21.55 -11.08 5.27
C PHE A 142 22.17 -10.23 6.37
N GLY A 143 22.13 -10.70 7.60
CA GLY A 143 22.47 -9.88 8.77
C GLY A 143 21.51 -8.68 8.91
N SER A 144 22.05 -7.47 8.97
CA SER A 144 21.29 -6.21 8.97
C SER A 144 20.99 -5.68 7.56
N GLY A 145 21.63 -6.23 6.54
CA GLY A 145 21.51 -5.78 5.16
C GLY A 145 20.26 -6.34 4.47
N LEU A 146 19.48 -5.45 3.85
CA LEU A 146 18.45 -5.85 2.89
C LEU A 146 19.09 -6.02 1.52
N GLU A 147 19.34 -7.26 1.12
CA GLU A 147 20.07 -7.54 -0.13
C GLU A 147 19.22 -7.31 -1.37
N THR A 148 18.02 -7.89 -1.38
CA THR A 148 17.13 -7.82 -2.54
C THR A 148 15.66 -7.59 -2.13
N ILE A 149 14.93 -6.91 -3.02
CA ILE A 149 13.48 -6.82 -2.97
C ILE A 149 12.97 -7.35 -4.31
N ARG A 150 12.10 -8.35 -4.30
CA ARG A 150 11.55 -8.98 -5.50
C ARG A 150 10.04 -9.06 -5.44
N ARG A 151 9.37 -8.79 -6.56
CA ARG A 151 7.99 -9.20 -6.71
C ARG A 151 7.92 -10.70 -6.88
N PHE A 152 6.84 -11.31 -6.38
CA PHE A 152 6.60 -12.72 -6.59
C PHE A 152 5.13 -13.00 -6.89
N ASP A 153 4.86 -14.18 -7.42
CA ASP A 153 3.51 -14.63 -7.70
C ASP A 153 2.88 -15.27 -6.45
N ALA A 154 1.71 -14.81 -6.04
CA ALA A 154 1.06 -15.27 -4.81
C ALA A 154 0.60 -16.74 -4.86
N GLU A 155 0.28 -17.27 -6.05
CA GLU A 155 -0.18 -18.66 -6.22
C GLU A 155 1.00 -19.62 -6.28
N THR A 156 1.98 -19.32 -7.14
CA THR A 156 3.13 -20.18 -7.37
C THR A 156 4.28 -19.94 -6.39
N GLN A 157 4.28 -18.81 -5.69
CA GLN A 157 5.35 -18.35 -4.77
C GLN A 157 6.70 -18.12 -5.47
N LEU A 158 6.72 -18.08 -6.80
CA LEU A 158 7.94 -17.86 -7.59
C LEU A 158 8.24 -16.36 -7.72
N SER A 159 9.49 -16.01 -7.45
CA SER A 159 9.97 -14.63 -7.62
C SER A 159 10.02 -14.26 -9.10
N ARG A 160 9.72 -12.98 -9.36
CA ARG A 160 9.71 -12.38 -10.71
C ARG A 160 10.81 -11.31 -10.80
N ASP A 161 10.43 -10.07 -11.02
CA ASP A 161 11.31 -8.92 -11.17
C ASP A 161 11.80 -8.37 -9.83
N THR A 162 12.93 -7.66 -9.88
CA THR A 162 13.49 -6.95 -8.72
C THR A 162 13.06 -5.48 -8.73
N VAL A 163 12.93 -4.90 -7.53
CA VAL A 163 12.72 -3.48 -7.32
C VAL A 163 13.83 -2.90 -6.44
N SER A 164 14.19 -1.64 -6.67
CA SER A 164 15.29 -0.98 -5.95
C SER A 164 14.90 -0.51 -4.55
N GLY A 165 13.61 -0.27 -4.33
CA GLY A 165 13.11 0.20 -3.05
C GLY A 165 11.59 0.16 -2.99
N ILE A 166 11.09 0.25 -1.76
CA ILE A 166 9.67 0.25 -1.46
C ILE A 166 9.34 1.30 -0.41
N GLU A 167 8.12 1.81 -0.48
CA GLU A 167 7.47 2.53 0.60
C GLU A 167 6.27 1.69 1.05
N LEU A 168 6.25 1.33 2.32
CA LEU A 168 5.14 0.63 2.93
C LEU A 168 4.22 1.62 3.63
N LEU A 169 2.95 1.55 3.33
CA LEU A 169 1.89 2.26 4.02
C LEU A 169 1.17 1.30 4.97
N PRO A 170 0.40 1.80 5.94
CA PRO A 170 -0.49 0.96 6.73
C PRO A 170 -1.42 0.14 5.85
N ALA A 171 -1.76 -1.06 6.30
CA ALA A 171 -2.73 -1.91 5.62
C ALA A 171 -4.17 -1.55 5.98
N SER A 172 -4.39 -0.76 7.04
CA SER A 172 -5.71 -0.29 7.48
C SER A 172 -5.67 1.17 7.89
N GLU A 173 -6.78 1.89 7.66
CA GLU A 173 -6.98 3.26 8.15
C GLU A 173 -7.29 3.31 9.66
N ALA A 174 -7.67 2.18 10.27
CA ALA A 174 -8.16 2.12 11.65
C ALA A 174 -7.13 2.34 12.77
N PRO A 175 -5.82 2.08 12.61
CA PRO A 175 -4.84 2.37 13.64
C PRO A 175 -4.26 3.79 13.60
N LEU A 176 -4.68 4.62 12.67
CA LEU A 176 -4.15 5.98 12.47
C LEU A 176 -4.96 7.05 13.19
#